data_92dff267f46c072b193cb4c8391aa341
#
_entry.id   92dff267f46c072b193cb4c8391aa341
#
_cell.length_a   1.000
_cell.length_b   1.000
_cell.length_c   1.000
_cell.angle_alpha   90.00
_cell.angle_beta   90.00
_cell.angle_gamma   90.00
#
_symmetry.space_group_name_H-M   'P 1'
#
loop_
_entity.id
_entity.type
_entity.pdbx_description
1 polymer ?
#
loop_
_entity_poly.entity_id
_entity_poly.type
_entity_poly.pdbx_seq_one_letter_code
_entity_poly.pdbx_strand_id
1 'polypeptide(L)'
;MDGVLVDFEKGVIEKINSELSSDSPKKPKYANKVIKQLGRNYITRDDIKKYSPGKSKAATRYMYALVHDDEDFWSNLPWQPGGKRLWAYIRQYDPDILTSPMDKRGKNESLSGKLTWVKNNLGLSPEKVNFAHDKWKFAVSEDGNPNILIDDFESKTKPFTEAGGIGILHINADNTIRILEVLEQSDEAP
;
A
#
# COMPACT_ATOMS: atom_id res chain seq x y z
N MET A 1 -0.57 2.99 -3.78
CA MET A 1 0.30 1.83 -4.07
C MET A 1 -0.11 0.65 -3.22
N ASP A 2 0.11 0.70 -1.89
CA ASP A 2 -0.27 -0.36 -0.96
C ASP A 2 -1.79 -0.54 -0.99
N GLY A 3 -2.30 -1.78 -0.91
CA GLY A 3 -3.73 -2.11 -1.00
C GLY A 3 -4.37 -1.98 -2.40
N VAL A 4 -3.68 -1.37 -3.36
CA VAL A 4 -4.15 -1.18 -4.75
C VAL A 4 -3.36 -2.03 -5.74
N LEU A 5 -2.05 -1.81 -5.83
CA LEU A 5 -1.14 -2.59 -6.69
C LEU A 5 -0.35 -3.64 -5.90
N VAL A 6 -0.12 -3.38 -4.62
CA VAL A 6 0.76 -4.15 -3.73
C VAL A 6 -0.05 -4.71 -2.55
N ASP A 7 0.06 -6.02 -2.29
CA ASP A 7 -0.52 -6.69 -1.12
C ASP A 7 0.43 -6.58 0.08
N PHE A 8 0.42 -5.41 0.72
CA PHE A 8 1.20 -5.15 1.92
C PHE A 8 0.86 -6.13 3.06
N GLU A 9 -0.42 -6.45 3.23
CA GLU A 9 -0.89 -7.35 4.29
C GLU A 9 -0.30 -8.76 4.11
N LYS A 10 -0.31 -9.29 2.87
CA LYS A 10 0.30 -10.58 2.55
C LYS A 10 1.81 -10.54 2.81
N GLY A 11 2.51 -9.50 2.36
CA GLY A 11 3.94 -9.36 2.60
C GLY A 11 4.29 -9.37 4.08
N VAL A 12 3.53 -8.66 4.92
CA VAL A 12 3.71 -8.66 6.38
C VAL A 12 3.48 -10.04 6.98
N ILE A 13 2.43 -10.76 6.55
CA ILE A 13 2.14 -12.13 7.01
C ILE A 13 3.31 -13.06 6.69
N GLU A 14 3.79 -13.01 5.45
CA GLU A 14 4.90 -13.85 4.99
C GLU A 14 6.18 -13.55 5.80
N LYS A 15 6.50 -12.27 6.02
CA LYS A 15 7.65 -11.86 6.83
C LYS A 15 7.54 -12.35 8.26
N ILE A 16 6.40 -12.15 8.92
CA ILE A 16 6.18 -12.61 10.30
C ILE A 16 6.28 -14.13 10.37
N ASN A 17 5.67 -14.86 9.44
CA ASN A 17 5.70 -16.33 9.43
C ASN A 17 7.10 -16.87 9.20
N SER A 18 7.90 -16.23 8.37
CA SER A 18 9.32 -16.56 8.21
C SER A 18 10.09 -16.40 9.53
N GLU A 19 9.88 -15.30 10.25
CA GLU A 19 10.52 -15.08 11.56
C GLU A 19 10.03 -16.07 12.64
N LEU A 20 8.74 -16.43 12.63
CA LEU A 20 8.17 -17.37 13.59
C LEU A 20 8.65 -18.82 13.35
N SER A 21 8.89 -19.21 12.09
CA SER A 21 9.35 -20.54 11.69
C SER A 21 10.86 -20.72 11.78
N SER A 22 11.64 -19.63 11.83
CA SER A 22 13.09 -19.72 11.89
C SER A 22 13.56 -20.40 13.20
N ASP A 23 14.50 -21.34 13.11
CA ASP A 23 15.17 -21.97 14.27
C ASP A 23 16.24 -21.07 14.90
N SER A 24 16.24 -19.79 14.56
CA SER A 24 17.20 -18.83 15.07
C SER A 24 17.11 -18.73 16.59
N PRO A 25 18.22 -18.94 17.33
CA PRO A 25 18.25 -18.77 18.78
C PRO A 25 17.98 -17.32 19.23
N LYS A 26 17.96 -16.38 18.30
CA LYS A 26 17.65 -14.96 18.49
C LYS A 26 16.25 -14.60 17.99
N LYS A 27 15.25 -15.49 18.16
CA LYS A 27 13.86 -15.10 17.86
C LYS A 27 13.56 -13.76 18.55
N PRO A 28 13.02 -12.79 17.83
CA PRO A 28 12.68 -11.52 18.43
C PRO A 28 11.82 -11.74 19.67
N LYS A 29 12.06 -10.99 20.74
CA LYS A 29 11.32 -11.08 22.02
C LYS A 29 9.79 -11.07 21.82
N TYR A 30 9.32 -10.51 20.73
CA TYR A 30 7.91 -10.45 20.33
C TYR A 30 7.40 -11.72 19.66
N ALA A 31 8.24 -12.45 18.90
CA ALA A 31 7.83 -13.73 18.27
C ALA A 31 7.36 -14.74 19.31
N ASN A 32 8.12 -14.88 20.40
CA ASN A 32 7.74 -15.75 21.51
C ASN A 32 6.42 -15.32 22.18
N LYS A 33 6.16 -14.01 22.25
CA LYS A 33 4.90 -13.49 22.79
C LYS A 33 3.72 -13.80 21.87
N VAL A 34 3.90 -13.65 20.55
CA VAL A 34 2.89 -14.00 19.54
C VAL A 34 2.58 -15.49 19.57
N ILE A 35 3.62 -16.36 19.57
CA ILE A 35 3.47 -17.82 19.69
C ILE A 35 2.70 -18.18 20.95
N LYS A 36 3.07 -17.59 22.10
CA LYS A 36 2.39 -17.84 23.38
C LYS A 36 0.92 -17.39 23.37
N GLN A 37 0.59 -16.27 22.73
CA GLN A 37 -0.78 -15.75 22.64
C GLN A 37 -1.66 -16.57 21.70
N LEU A 38 -1.11 -17.01 20.57
CA LEU A 38 -1.87 -17.71 19.52
C LEU A 38 -1.87 -19.23 19.72
N GLY A 39 -0.97 -19.78 20.53
CA GLY A 39 -0.78 -21.23 20.68
C GLY A 39 -0.24 -21.91 19.41
N ARG A 40 0.29 -21.14 18.46
CA ARG A 40 0.84 -21.62 17.18
C ARG A 40 1.95 -20.69 16.69
N ASN A 41 2.81 -21.20 15.80
CA ASN A 41 3.98 -20.48 15.27
C ASN A 41 3.76 -19.85 13.89
N TYR A 42 2.54 -19.49 13.57
CA TYR A 42 2.18 -18.76 12.35
C TYR A 42 1.01 -17.81 12.62
N ILE A 43 0.89 -16.78 11.78
CA ILE A 43 -0.24 -15.85 11.73
C ILE A 43 -0.96 -15.94 10.40
N THR A 44 -2.21 -15.51 10.39
CA THR A 44 -3.07 -15.44 9.21
C THR A 44 -3.58 -14.01 9.00
N ARG A 45 -4.27 -13.79 7.88
CA ARG A 45 -4.95 -12.52 7.59
C ARG A 45 -5.98 -12.13 8.66
N ASP A 46 -6.67 -13.09 9.24
CA ASP A 46 -7.65 -12.85 10.31
C ASP A 46 -6.98 -12.38 11.62
N ASP A 47 -5.77 -12.85 11.90
CA ASP A 47 -5.01 -12.33 13.04
C ASP A 47 -4.61 -10.88 12.83
N ILE A 48 -4.21 -10.49 11.62
CA ILE A 48 -3.90 -9.09 11.29
C ILE A 48 -5.14 -8.22 11.43
N LYS A 49 -6.29 -8.63 10.93
CA LYS A 49 -7.56 -7.91 11.08
C LYS A 49 -7.95 -7.73 12.54
N LYS A 50 -7.71 -8.75 13.37
CA LYS A 50 -7.94 -8.71 14.82
C LYS A 50 -7.02 -7.71 15.54
N TYR A 51 -5.81 -7.54 15.01
CA TYR A 51 -4.76 -6.66 15.54
C TYR A 51 -4.61 -5.35 14.75
N SER A 52 -5.54 -5.03 13.85
CA SER A 52 -5.54 -3.79 13.05
C SER A 52 -5.32 -2.51 13.88
N PRO A 53 -4.78 -1.46 13.27
CA PRO A 53 -4.54 -0.18 13.93
C PRO A 53 -5.78 0.31 14.69
N GLY A 54 -5.66 0.49 15.99
CA GLY A 54 -6.75 0.89 16.89
C GLY A 54 -7.21 -0.17 17.89
N LYS A 55 -6.96 -1.48 17.66
CA LYS A 55 -7.34 -2.55 18.59
C LYS A 55 -6.20 -3.08 19.46
N SER A 56 -4.94 -2.99 19.01
CA SER A 56 -3.76 -3.32 19.82
C SER A 56 -2.53 -2.53 19.38
N LYS A 57 -2.17 -1.52 20.16
CA LYS A 57 -0.93 -0.73 19.92
C LYS A 57 0.35 -1.59 19.90
N ALA A 58 0.37 -2.71 20.61
CA ALA A 58 1.54 -3.58 20.73
C ALA A 58 1.76 -4.42 19.45
N ALA A 59 0.71 -5.01 18.88
CA ALA A 59 0.81 -5.80 17.64
C ALA A 59 1.13 -4.90 16.44
N THR A 60 0.50 -3.74 16.36
CA THR A 60 0.81 -2.73 15.33
C THR A 60 2.26 -2.26 15.41
N ARG A 61 2.77 -1.97 16.62
CA ARG A 61 4.19 -1.61 16.79
C ARG A 61 5.15 -2.73 16.38
N TYR A 62 4.79 -3.98 16.64
CA TYR A 62 5.59 -5.12 16.25
C TYR A 62 5.65 -5.29 14.73
N MET A 63 4.49 -5.24 14.06
CA MET A 63 4.40 -5.26 12.60
C MET A 63 5.29 -4.20 11.96
N TYR A 64 5.13 -2.94 12.41
CA TYR A 64 5.92 -1.84 11.88
C TYR A 64 7.42 -1.97 12.20
N ALA A 65 7.79 -2.47 13.38
CA ALA A 65 9.19 -2.66 13.74
C ALA A 65 9.89 -3.73 12.89
N LEU A 66 9.16 -4.72 12.39
CA LEU A 66 9.72 -5.77 11.52
C LEU A 66 10.01 -5.29 10.10
N VAL A 67 9.23 -4.34 9.61
CA VAL A 67 9.29 -3.93 8.19
C VAL A 67 9.83 -2.52 8.00
N HIS A 68 9.93 -1.74 9.08
CA HIS A 68 10.29 -0.33 9.02
C HIS A 68 11.67 -0.10 8.40
N ASP A 69 12.68 -0.86 8.85
CA ASP A 69 14.09 -0.73 8.46
C ASP A 69 14.51 -1.86 7.48
N ASP A 70 13.58 -2.37 6.67
CA ASP A 70 13.80 -3.52 5.79
C ASP A 70 13.47 -3.13 4.33
N GLU A 71 14.46 -2.59 3.63
CA GLU A 71 14.31 -2.19 2.22
C GLU A 71 13.95 -3.40 1.34
N ASP A 72 14.54 -4.57 1.62
CA ASP A 72 14.23 -5.80 0.88
C ASP A 72 12.76 -6.19 1.01
N PHE A 73 12.17 -6.02 2.18
CA PHE A 73 10.74 -6.22 2.37
C PHE A 73 9.92 -5.34 1.43
N TRP A 74 10.20 -4.03 1.38
CA TRP A 74 9.45 -3.08 0.57
C TRP A 74 9.65 -3.28 -0.93
N SER A 75 10.86 -3.66 -1.34
CA SER A 75 11.21 -3.88 -2.75
C SER A 75 10.65 -5.19 -3.32
N ASN A 76 10.30 -6.16 -2.46
CA ASN A 76 9.83 -7.49 -2.84
C ASN A 76 8.37 -7.76 -2.45
N LEU A 77 7.59 -6.73 -2.14
CA LEU A 77 6.17 -6.90 -1.82
C LEU A 77 5.41 -7.59 -2.97
N PRO A 78 4.51 -8.53 -2.63
CA PRO A 78 3.72 -9.20 -3.66
C PRO A 78 2.69 -8.26 -4.28
N TRP A 79 2.32 -8.56 -5.53
CA TRP A 79 1.22 -7.89 -6.18
C TRP A 79 -0.11 -8.16 -5.46
N GLN A 80 -0.94 -7.12 -5.40
CA GLN A 80 -2.34 -7.26 -5.01
C GLN A 80 -3.08 -8.15 -6.03
N PRO A 81 -4.01 -9.01 -5.62
CA PRO A 81 -4.87 -9.73 -6.56
C PRO A 81 -5.53 -8.76 -7.54
N GLY A 82 -5.32 -9.00 -8.84
CA GLY A 82 -5.78 -8.09 -9.90
C GLY A 82 -4.91 -6.84 -10.13
N GLY A 83 -3.89 -6.56 -9.30
CA GLY A 83 -3.05 -5.37 -9.41
C GLY A 83 -2.31 -5.27 -10.76
N LYS A 84 -1.80 -6.38 -11.30
CA LYS A 84 -1.18 -6.40 -12.64
C LYS A 84 -2.17 -6.02 -13.74
N ARG A 85 -3.43 -6.47 -13.64
CA ARG A 85 -4.48 -6.14 -14.61
C ARG A 85 -4.88 -4.67 -14.50
N LEU A 86 -5.04 -4.16 -13.29
CA LEU A 86 -5.29 -2.73 -13.07
C LEU A 86 -4.15 -1.90 -13.66
N TRP A 87 -2.90 -2.26 -13.38
CA TRP A 87 -1.75 -1.56 -13.95
C TRP A 87 -1.74 -1.59 -15.48
N ALA A 88 -2.00 -2.75 -16.10
CA ALA A 88 -2.09 -2.89 -17.54
C ALA A 88 -3.14 -1.94 -18.16
N TYR A 89 -4.25 -1.70 -17.45
CA TYR A 89 -5.29 -0.78 -17.87
C TYR A 89 -4.88 0.69 -17.69
N ILE A 90 -4.40 1.09 -16.50
CA ILE A 90 -4.16 2.50 -16.20
C ILE A 90 -2.85 3.05 -16.77
N ARG A 91 -1.86 2.21 -17.11
CA ARG A 91 -0.55 2.66 -17.62
C ARG A 91 -0.63 3.50 -18.89
N GLN A 92 -1.69 3.38 -19.68
CA GLN A 92 -1.92 4.17 -20.90
C GLN A 92 -2.13 5.67 -20.60
N TYR A 93 -2.56 6.03 -19.39
CA TYR A 93 -2.75 7.40 -18.94
C TYR A 93 -1.50 8.02 -18.31
N ASP A 94 -0.35 7.34 -18.38
CA ASP A 94 0.93 7.78 -17.81
C ASP A 94 0.83 8.22 -16.34
N PRO A 95 0.24 7.40 -15.44
CA PRO A 95 -0.08 7.80 -14.08
C PRO A 95 1.16 7.95 -13.20
N ASP A 96 1.07 8.82 -12.21
CA ASP A 96 2.00 8.90 -11.10
C ASP A 96 1.62 7.91 -9.98
N ILE A 97 2.61 7.48 -9.23
CA ILE A 97 2.40 6.73 -7.99
C ILE A 97 2.38 7.69 -6.81
N LEU A 98 1.23 7.82 -6.14
CA LEU A 98 1.08 8.60 -4.92
C LEU A 98 0.94 7.66 -3.72
N THR A 99 1.99 7.58 -2.88
CA THR A 99 2.06 6.64 -1.75
C THR A 99 2.46 7.33 -0.45
N SER A 100 1.98 6.81 0.68
CA SER A 100 2.39 7.33 1.99
C SER A 100 3.73 6.71 2.40
N PRO A 101 4.69 7.53 2.85
CA PRO A 101 5.93 7.00 3.40
C PRO A 101 5.67 6.35 4.76
N MET A 102 6.49 5.38 5.10
CA MET A 102 6.58 4.87 6.46
C MET A 102 7.83 5.47 7.12
N ASP A 103 7.88 6.79 7.15
CA ASP A 103 9.01 7.52 7.73
C ASP A 103 8.76 7.73 9.23
N LYS A 104 9.45 6.99 10.04
CA LYS A 104 9.60 7.33 11.45
C LYS A 104 11.09 7.44 11.73
N ARG A 105 11.52 8.59 12.21
CA ARG A 105 12.89 8.84 12.69
C ARG A 105 13.97 9.03 11.61
N GLY A 106 13.61 9.57 10.43
CA GLY A 106 14.59 9.93 9.39
C GLY A 106 15.21 8.74 8.67
N LYS A 107 14.62 7.56 8.76
CA LYS A 107 15.02 6.39 7.99
C LYS A 107 14.19 6.28 6.72
N ASN A 108 14.84 5.97 5.60
CA ASN A 108 14.28 6.05 4.26
C ASN A 108 14.10 4.68 3.58
N GLU A 109 14.23 3.57 4.30
CA GLU A 109 14.21 2.23 3.73
C GLU A 109 12.87 1.91 3.07
N SER A 110 11.75 2.40 3.62
CA SER A 110 10.45 2.22 2.96
C SER A 110 10.31 3.04 1.68
N LEU A 111 10.94 4.21 1.60
CA LEU A 111 10.96 5.01 0.38
C LEU A 111 11.82 4.33 -0.69
N SER A 112 13.05 3.98 -0.34
CA SER A 112 14.00 3.30 -1.21
C SER A 112 13.42 1.99 -1.76
N GLY A 113 12.87 1.14 -0.88
CA GLY A 113 12.25 -0.11 -1.29
C GLY A 113 11.02 0.08 -2.19
N LYS A 114 10.16 1.07 -1.91
CA LYS A 114 9.02 1.38 -2.77
C LYS A 114 9.45 1.90 -4.14
N LEU A 115 10.47 2.75 -4.21
CA LEU A 115 11.05 3.19 -5.49
C LEU A 115 11.60 2.00 -6.28
N THR A 116 12.33 1.11 -5.63
CA THR A 116 12.85 -0.11 -6.24
C THR A 116 11.72 -1.00 -6.75
N TRP A 117 10.66 -1.19 -5.95
CA TRP A 117 9.48 -1.96 -6.38
C TRP A 117 8.82 -1.36 -7.62
N VAL A 118 8.59 -0.04 -7.61
CA VAL A 118 7.95 0.69 -8.73
C VAL A 118 8.79 0.57 -10.00
N LYS A 119 10.10 0.79 -9.90
CA LYS A 119 11.03 0.62 -11.03
C LYS A 119 10.96 -0.79 -11.61
N ASN A 120 11.06 -1.82 -10.75
CA ASN A 120 11.17 -3.21 -11.19
C ASN A 120 9.85 -3.78 -11.72
N ASN A 121 8.71 -3.34 -11.19
CA ASN A 121 7.40 -3.91 -11.51
C ASN A 121 6.58 -3.05 -12.47
N LEU A 122 6.73 -1.73 -12.42
CA LEU A 122 5.95 -0.80 -13.24
C LEU A 122 6.79 -0.18 -14.38
N GLY A 123 8.12 -0.22 -14.29
CA GLY A 123 9.02 0.41 -15.25
C GLY A 123 9.04 1.93 -15.16
N LEU A 124 8.54 2.53 -14.05
CA LEU A 124 8.50 3.97 -13.86
C LEU A 124 9.80 4.49 -13.25
N SER A 125 10.15 5.72 -13.61
CA SER A 125 11.27 6.45 -13.02
C SER A 125 10.90 7.04 -11.64
N PRO A 126 11.89 7.39 -10.80
CA PRO A 126 11.64 7.96 -9.46
C PRO A 126 10.80 9.24 -9.47
N GLU A 127 10.88 10.04 -10.53
CA GLU A 127 10.14 11.30 -10.70
C GLU A 127 8.62 11.07 -10.77
N LYS A 128 8.19 9.87 -11.16
CA LYS A 128 6.80 9.43 -11.18
C LYS A 128 6.28 8.95 -9.82
N VAL A 129 7.07 9.07 -8.75
CA VAL A 129 6.70 8.59 -7.42
C VAL A 129 6.66 9.73 -6.41
N ASN A 130 5.45 10.05 -5.96
CA ASN A 130 5.17 11.08 -4.98
C ASN A 130 4.91 10.46 -3.60
N PHE A 131 5.66 10.91 -2.59
CA PHE A 131 5.49 10.48 -1.21
C PHE A 131 4.73 11.54 -0.40
N ALA A 132 3.50 11.23 0.01
CA ALA A 132 2.71 12.15 0.81
C ALA A 132 1.72 11.43 1.73
N HIS A 133 1.56 11.97 2.96
CA HIS A 133 0.46 11.60 3.83
C HIS A 133 -0.83 12.34 3.46
N ASP A 134 -0.69 13.62 3.05
CA ASP A 134 -1.77 14.52 2.68
C ASP A 134 -2.04 14.42 1.16
N LYS A 135 -2.61 13.30 0.72
CA LYS A 135 -2.86 13.04 -0.71
C LYS A 135 -3.78 14.05 -1.37
N TRP A 136 -4.66 14.69 -0.60
CA TRP A 136 -5.58 15.74 -1.09
C TRP A 136 -4.88 16.95 -1.71
N LYS A 137 -3.61 17.20 -1.39
CA LYS A 137 -2.81 18.27 -2.01
C LYS A 137 -2.54 18.05 -3.50
N PHE A 138 -2.76 16.84 -3.98
CA PHE A 138 -2.61 16.43 -5.38
C PHE A 138 -3.97 16.31 -6.09
N ALA A 139 -5.06 16.84 -5.50
CA ALA A 139 -6.40 16.67 -6.04
C ALA A 139 -6.62 17.41 -7.38
N VAL A 140 -5.93 18.53 -7.55
CA VAL A 140 -6.03 19.37 -8.75
C VAL A 140 -4.64 19.59 -9.33
N SER A 141 -4.52 19.48 -10.65
CA SER A 141 -3.28 19.74 -11.39
C SER A 141 -2.95 21.24 -11.41
N GLU A 142 -1.75 21.60 -11.86
CA GLU A 142 -1.33 23.00 -12.04
C GLU A 142 -2.24 23.77 -13.00
N ASP A 143 -2.81 23.07 -13.99
CA ASP A 143 -3.74 23.65 -14.97
C ASP A 143 -5.19 23.76 -14.45
N GLY A 144 -5.44 23.39 -13.20
CA GLY A 144 -6.76 23.47 -12.57
C GLY A 144 -7.69 22.28 -12.87
N ASN A 145 -7.20 21.24 -13.56
CA ASN A 145 -8.00 20.05 -13.86
C ASN A 145 -8.02 19.06 -12.66
N PRO A 146 -9.14 18.37 -12.43
CA PRO A 146 -9.22 17.35 -11.38
C PRO A 146 -8.32 16.15 -11.70
N ASN A 147 -7.50 15.74 -10.73
CA ASN A 147 -6.77 14.48 -10.80
C ASN A 147 -7.63 13.33 -10.27
N ILE A 148 -7.32 12.09 -10.70
CA ILE A 148 -7.96 10.88 -10.21
C ILE A 148 -7.03 10.19 -9.21
N LEU A 149 -7.53 9.89 -8.00
CA LEU A 149 -6.84 9.09 -6.99
C LEU A 149 -7.51 7.73 -6.85
N ILE A 150 -6.75 6.65 -7.03
CA ILE A 150 -7.17 5.29 -6.69
C ILE A 150 -6.50 4.90 -5.36
N ASP A 151 -7.29 4.71 -4.30
CA ASP A 151 -6.79 4.37 -2.96
C ASP A 151 -7.76 3.41 -2.26
N ASP A 152 -7.24 2.49 -1.42
CA ASP A 152 -8.03 1.52 -0.67
C ASP A 152 -8.61 2.07 0.65
N PHE A 153 -8.26 3.31 1.02
CA PHE A 153 -8.76 3.98 2.22
C PHE A 153 -9.71 5.14 1.89
N GLU A 154 -10.95 5.06 2.36
CA GLU A 154 -11.91 6.16 2.26
C GLU A 154 -11.39 7.45 2.91
N SER A 155 -10.61 7.34 3.99
CA SER A 155 -9.96 8.47 4.64
C SER A 155 -8.92 9.19 3.76
N LYS A 156 -8.59 8.64 2.59
CA LYS A 156 -7.74 9.27 1.56
C LYS A 156 -8.55 9.76 0.37
N THR A 157 -9.49 8.94 -0.12
CA THR A 157 -10.31 9.30 -1.29
C THR A 157 -11.29 10.42 -0.99
N LYS A 158 -11.94 10.42 0.19
CA LYS A 158 -12.90 11.45 0.57
C LYS A 158 -12.31 12.86 0.63
N PRO A 159 -11.22 13.13 1.39
CA PRO A 159 -10.58 14.45 1.38
C PRO A 159 -10.03 14.86 0.00
N PHE A 160 -9.62 13.89 -0.82
CA PHE A 160 -9.17 14.15 -2.19
C PHE A 160 -10.31 14.68 -3.07
N THR A 161 -11.50 14.09 -2.94
CA THR A 161 -12.71 14.57 -3.64
C THR A 161 -13.16 15.93 -3.11
N GLU A 162 -13.14 16.13 -1.79
CA GLU A 162 -13.47 17.43 -1.17
C GLU A 162 -12.54 18.55 -1.60
N ALA A 163 -11.30 18.22 -2.01
CA ALA A 163 -10.32 19.15 -2.54
C ALA A 163 -10.40 19.38 -4.07
N GLY A 164 -11.44 18.86 -4.73
CA GLY A 164 -11.70 19.08 -6.16
C GLY A 164 -11.18 17.99 -7.10
N GLY A 165 -10.61 16.91 -6.60
CA GLY A 165 -10.22 15.75 -7.39
C GLY A 165 -11.32 14.68 -7.48
N ILE A 166 -11.00 13.56 -8.11
CA ILE A 166 -11.87 12.38 -8.21
C ILE A 166 -11.25 11.24 -7.41
N GLY A 167 -11.80 10.96 -6.22
CA GLY A 167 -11.34 9.87 -5.35
C GLY A 167 -12.09 8.57 -5.64
N ILE A 168 -11.38 7.54 -6.10
CA ILE A 168 -11.92 6.19 -6.33
C ILE A 168 -11.49 5.29 -5.19
N LEU A 169 -12.45 4.83 -4.37
CA LEU A 169 -12.22 3.82 -3.35
C LEU A 169 -11.98 2.46 -4.02
N HIS A 170 -10.75 1.97 -3.93
CA HIS A 170 -10.37 0.69 -4.50
C HIS A 170 -10.89 -0.48 -3.65
N ILE A 171 -11.77 -1.29 -4.22
CA ILE A 171 -12.25 -2.55 -3.63
C ILE A 171 -11.56 -3.75 -4.28
N ASN A 172 -11.48 -3.73 -5.60
CA ASN A 172 -10.76 -4.68 -6.46
C ASN A 172 -10.54 -4.08 -7.86
N ALA A 173 -9.69 -4.71 -8.65
CA ALA A 173 -9.33 -4.22 -9.98
C ALA A 173 -10.54 -4.08 -10.92
N ASP A 174 -11.48 -5.04 -10.92
CA ASP A 174 -12.64 -5.00 -11.83
C ASP A 174 -13.56 -3.82 -11.53
N ASN A 175 -13.81 -3.56 -10.24
CA ASN A 175 -14.63 -2.44 -9.82
C ASN A 175 -13.97 -1.10 -10.21
N THR A 176 -12.65 -0.98 -9.97
CA THR A 176 -11.92 0.25 -10.28
C THR A 176 -11.88 0.51 -11.79
N ILE A 177 -11.61 -0.51 -12.61
CA ILE A 177 -11.60 -0.38 -14.08
C ILE A 177 -12.97 0.07 -14.58
N ARG A 178 -14.05 -0.55 -14.10
CA ARG A 178 -15.42 -0.16 -14.49
C ARG A 178 -15.73 1.31 -14.17
N ILE A 179 -15.28 1.80 -13.01
CA ILE A 179 -15.47 3.23 -12.66
C ILE A 179 -14.71 4.12 -13.64
N LEU A 180 -13.46 3.76 -13.97
CA LEU A 180 -12.66 4.51 -14.93
C LEU A 180 -13.31 4.54 -16.32
N GLU A 181 -13.83 3.39 -16.81
CA GLU A 181 -14.56 3.30 -18.08
C GLU A 181 -15.78 4.23 -18.12
N VAL A 182 -16.51 4.35 -17.01
CA VAL A 182 -17.65 5.28 -16.91
C VAL A 182 -17.20 6.74 -16.95
N LEU A 183 -16.09 7.07 -16.31
CA LEU A 183 -15.54 8.44 -16.33
C LEU A 183 -15.09 8.82 -17.74
N GLU A 184 -14.40 7.94 -18.47
CA GLU A 184 -13.99 8.15 -19.87
C GLU A 184 -15.18 8.45 -20.78
N GLN A 185 -16.25 7.67 -20.68
CA GLN A 185 -17.46 7.87 -21.47
C GLN A 185 -18.16 9.21 -21.15
N SER A 186 -18.01 9.71 -19.92
CA SER A 186 -18.59 10.98 -19.50
C SER A 186 -17.84 12.18 -20.06
N ASP A 187 -16.53 12.07 -20.24
CA ASP A 187 -15.67 13.12 -20.81
C ASP A 187 -15.77 13.18 -22.36
N GLU A 188 -16.21 12.09 -23.00
CA GLU A 188 -16.43 12.02 -24.45
C GLU A 188 -17.85 12.43 -24.87
N ALA A 189 -18.75 12.70 -23.92
CA ALA A 189 -20.10 13.15 -24.24
C ALA A 189 -20.08 14.62 -24.69
N PRO A 190 -20.68 14.97 -25.87
CA PRO A 190 -20.64 16.31 -26.46
C PRO A 190 -21.41 17.36 -25.66
#